data_e82a5a9008956f6e7a26552a66628158
#
_entry.id   e82a5a9008956f6e7a26552a66628158
#
_cell.length_a   1.000
_cell.length_b   1.000
_cell.length_c   1.000
_cell.angle_alpha   90.00
_cell.angle_beta   90.00
_cell.angle_gamma   90.00
#
_symmetry.space_group_name_H-M   'P 1'
#
loop_
_entity.id
_entity.type
_entity.pdbx_description
1 polymer ?
#
loop_
_entity_poly.entity_id
_entity_poly.type
_entity_poly.pdbx_seq_one_letter_code
_entity_poly.pdbx_strand_id
1 'polypeptide(L)'
;MNDALRKPSLIRYGFFALPLAFAGLPLYMHMPDLYAREFGLNLAVLGTVLLVIRLIDAVQDPVLGYMSDQYAHHRTTIMYIGTATLALGLAGLCFGPPTTTVTVLWFSGCMVLATTGYSVLTINLNFIGGFWKRDENHRITIASWREAFGLIGLLIAAIVPAVAQTRLTVMQSYMALFIVFGVLMGVGIVLIRNFLATTELETEVGTNQERASFAFLSILTGKDRLFFAICFVSYIAASIPAILVLPFVRDYLDAEAMTGLFLALYFLSGAVFMGFWSKISHRLGPQKTWLVAHLVAILTFVGAAGLGMGDTTGFAIVCVASGMALGADLLFPPALLAAHIRKQNHEATATQYYAALAFLPKAALAIAAGGTFIMLDRVGFTAGASNTELQKTVLLILYAVVPCVLKTVSAGLLWHRMNKKGFKDEAMERDVYHGTTRNS
;
A
#
# COMPACT_ATOMS: atom_id res chain seq x y z
N MET A 1 10.41 -5.75 -33.37
CA MET A 1 9.02 -5.23 -33.52
C MET A 1 8.64 -4.51 -32.24
N ASN A 2 8.05 -3.31 -32.34
CA ASN A 2 7.88 -2.33 -31.25
C ASN A 2 7.30 -2.94 -29.96
N ASP A 3 8.15 -3.11 -28.96
CA ASP A 3 7.81 -3.58 -27.59
C ASP A 3 7.28 -2.45 -26.70
N ALA A 4 6.79 -1.38 -27.32
CA ALA A 4 6.27 -0.21 -26.63
C ALA A 4 4.96 -0.54 -25.91
N LEU A 5 4.88 -0.20 -24.61
CA LEU A 5 3.65 -0.29 -23.83
C LEU A 5 2.55 0.57 -24.45
N ARG A 6 1.45 -0.08 -24.86
CA ARG A 6 0.29 0.63 -25.40
C ARG A 6 -0.54 1.24 -24.27
N LYS A 7 -0.86 2.53 -24.33
CA LYS A 7 -1.71 3.21 -23.35
C LYS A 7 -3.02 2.47 -23.02
N PRO A 8 -3.76 1.92 -24.00
CA PRO A 8 -4.99 1.14 -23.70
C PRO A 8 -4.75 -0.09 -22.81
N SER A 9 -3.60 -0.78 -22.97
CA SER A 9 -3.26 -1.94 -22.15
C SER A 9 -2.88 -1.51 -20.72
N LEU A 10 -2.18 -0.39 -20.54
CA LEU A 10 -1.88 0.19 -19.24
C LEU A 10 -3.16 0.59 -18.48
N ILE A 11 -4.13 1.18 -19.19
CA ILE A 11 -5.43 1.53 -18.61
C ILE A 11 -6.20 0.26 -18.21
N ARG A 12 -6.28 -0.76 -19.09
CA ARG A 12 -7.00 -2.01 -18.80
C ARG A 12 -6.47 -2.72 -17.56
N TYR A 13 -5.14 -2.76 -17.40
CA TYR A 13 -4.50 -3.34 -16.23
C TYR A 13 -4.63 -2.43 -15.00
N GLY A 14 -4.22 -1.17 -15.11
CA GLY A 14 -4.15 -0.22 -14.01
C GLY A 14 -5.50 0.09 -13.38
N PHE A 15 -6.57 0.18 -14.20
CA PHE A 15 -7.91 0.49 -13.73
C PHE A 15 -8.41 -0.49 -12.65
N PHE A 16 -7.99 -1.75 -12.68
CA PHE A 16 -8.40 -2.73 -11.66
C PHE A 16 -7.97 -2.35 -10.24
N ALA A 17 -6.89 -1.60 -10.11
CA ALA A 17 -6.45 -1.07 -8.82
C ALA A 17 -7.40 -0.03 -8.22
N LEU A 18 -8.18 0.68 -9.05
CA LEU A 18 -9.12 1.71 -8.59
C LEU A 18 -10.24 1.13 -7.71
N PRO A 19 -11.08 0.17 -8.16
CA PRO A 19 -12.09 -0.44 -7.31
C PRO A 19 -11.49 -1.21 -6.12
N LEU A 20 -10.28 -1.75 -6.27
CA LEU A 20 -9.59 -2.45 -5.19
C LEU A 20 -9.22 -1.48 -4.07
N ALA A 21 -8.54 -0.38 -4.37
CA ALA A 21 -8.19 0.65 -3.39
C ALA A 21 -9.43 1.37 -2.85
N PHE A 22 -10.47 1.58 -3.69
CA PHE A 22 -11.77 2.09 -3.26
C PHE A 22 -12.35 1.23 -2.13
N ALA A 23 -12.29 -0.10 -2.21
CA ALA A 23 -12.79 -0.99 -1.16
C ALA A 23 -11.95 -0.90 0.13
N GLY A 24 -10.65 -0.65 0.01
CA GLY A 24 -9.73 -0.61 1.14
C GLY A 24 -10.07 0.45 2.18
N LEU A 25 -10.41 1.68 1.77
CA LEU A 25 -10.73 2.76 2.69
C LEU A 25 -11.98 2.47 3.53
N PRO A 26 -13.14 2.08 2.96
CA PRO A 26 -14.31 1.67 3.73
C PRO A 26 -14.01 0.58 4.74
N LEU A 27 -13.31 -0.47 4.34
CA LEU A 27 -13.03 -1.61 5.22
C LEU A 27 -12.31 -1.19 6.51
N TYR A 28 -11.36 -0.25 6.41
CA TYR A 28 -10.50 0.08 7.53
C TYR A 28 -10.89 1.33 8.32
N MET A 29 -11.70 2.20 7.73
CA MET A 29 -12.12 3.46 8.36
C MET A 29 -13.65 3.56 8.54
N HIS A 30 -14.42 3.36 7.47
CA HIS A 30 -15.84 3.65 7.50
C HIS A 30 -16.66 2.55 8.19
N MET A 31 -16.36 1.27 7.92
CA MET A 31 -17.15 0.17 8.48
C MET A 31 -17.04 0.06 10.01
N PRO A 32 -15.84 0.21 10.63
CA PRO A 32 -15.74 0.28 12.09
C PRO A 32 -16.57 1.41 12.70
N ASP A 33 -16.53 2.61 12.13
CA ASP A 33 -17.29 3.77 12.59
C ASP A 33 -18.81 3.57 12.45
N LEU A 34 -19.25 3.05 11.28
CA LEU A 34 -20.65 2.70 11.02
C LEU A 34 -21.19 1.73 12.08
N TYR A 35 -20.45 0.66 12.36
CA TYR A 35 -20.90 -0.38 13.31
C TYR A 35 -20.88 0.11 14.75
N ALA A 36 -19.99 1.02 15.11
CA ALA A 36 -20.01 1.67 16.41
C ALA A 36 -21.24 2.58 16.59
N ARG A 37 -21.56 3.40 15.58
CA ARG A 37 -22.61 4.42 15.66
C ARG A 37 -24.01 3.86 15.42
N GLU A 38 -24.20 3.10 14.35
CA GLU A 38 -25.54 2.67 13.92
C GLU A 38 -25.96 1.34 14.56
N PHE A 39 -25.01 0.42 14.83
CA PHE A 39 -25.29 -0.89 15.40
C PHE A 39 -24.88 -1.02 16.87
N GLY A 40 -24.39 0.06 17.50
CA GLY A 40 -24.09 0.12 18.93
C GLY A 40 -22.96 -0.82 19.37
N LEU A 41 -22.04 -1.21 18.48
CA LEU A 41 -20.89 -2.02 18.88
C LEU A 41 -19.99 -1.24 19.83
N ASN A 42 -19.73 -1.85 21.00
CA ASN A 42 -18.81 -1.30 21.98
C ASN A 42 -17.41 -1.12 21.39
N LEU A 43 -16.80 0.04 21.57
CA LEU A 43 -15.49 0.39 20.99
C LEU A 43 -14.36 -0.57 21.42
N ALA A 44 -14.40 -1.08 22.67
CA ALA A 44 -13.41 -2.06 23.13
C ALA A 44 -13.56 -3.40 22.41
N VAL A 45 -14.79 -3.86 22.19
CA VAL A 45 -15.08 -5.07 21.41
C VAL A 45 -14.64 -4.87 19.96
N LEU A 46 -15.00 -3.73 19.37
CA LEU A 46 -14.62 -3.38 18.00
C LEU A 46 -13.09 -3.35 17.81
N GLY A 47 -12.39 -2.69 18.74
CA GLY A 47 -10.92 -2.63 18.73
C GLY A 47 -10.28 -4.02 18.82
N THR A 48 -10.81 -4.89 19.69
CA THR A 48 -10.35 -6.28 19.83
C THR A 48 -10.59 -7.07 18.54
N VAL A 49 -11.78 -6.97 17.96
CA VAL A 49 -12.12 -7.65 16.69
C VAL A 49 -11.22 -7.17 15.57
N LEU A 50 -11.00 -5.87 15.43
CA LEU A 50 -10.11 -5.32 14.41
C LEU A 50 -8.67 -5.79 14.60
N LEU A 51 -8.18 -5.88 15.84
CA LEU A 51 -6.85 -6.42 16.12
C LEU A 51 -6.74 -7.89 15.68
N VAL A 52 -7.71 -8.71 16.05
CA VAL A 52 -7.76 -10.13 15.66
C VAL A 52 -7.81 -10.28 14.14
N ILE A 53 -8.64 -9.48 13.45
CA ILE A 53 -8.73 -9.49 11.99
C ILE A 53 -7.38 -9.11 11.37
N ARG A 54 -6.66 -8.13 11.91
CA ARG A 54 -5.31 -7.76 11.45
C ARG A 54 -4.30 -8.90 11.62
N LEU A 55 -4.39 -9.67 12.71
CA LEU A 55 -3.53 -10.84 12.90
C LEU A 55 -3.88 -11.94 11.90
N ILE A 56 -5.17 -12.20 11.66
CA ILE A 56 -5.62 -13.16 10.64
C ILE A 56 -5.11 -12.71 9.27
N ASP A 57 -5.28 -11.45 8.90
CA ASP A 57 -4.85 -10.86 7.64
C ASP A 57 -3.32 -10.99 7.42
N ALA A 58 -2.55 -10.82 8.51
CA ALA A 58 -1.09 -11.01 8.47
C ALA A 58 -0.68 -12.47 8.25
N VAL A 59 -1.40 -13.43 8.84
CA VAL A 59 -1.10 -14.86 8.72
C VAL A 59 -1.59 -15.42 7.37
N GLN A 60 -2.71 -14.92 6.85
CA GLN A 60 -3.29 -15.44 5.59
C GLN A 60 -2.50 -15.02 4.35
N ASP A 61 -1.86 -13.83 4.31
CA ASP A 61 -1.14 -13.35 3.12
C ASP A 61 -0.07 -14.35 2.60
N PRO A 62 0.80 -14.93 3.45
CA PRO A 62 1.73 -15.96 3.03
C PRO A 62 1.06 -17.20 2.43
N VAL A 63 -0.07 -17.63 3.03
CA VAL A 63 -0.83 -18.80 2.57
C VAL A 63 -1.47 -18.52 1.22
N LEU A 64 -2.09 -17.34 1.05
CA LEU A 64 -2.70 -16.91 -0.21
C LEU A 64 -1.65 -16.77 -1.32
N GLY A 65 -0.45 -16.26 -1.01
CA GLY A 65 0.66 -16.20 -1.93
C GLY A 65 1.10 -17.59 -2.40
N TYR A 66 1.28 -18.50 -1.46
CA TYR A 66 1.62 -19.91 -1.75
C TYR A 66 0.55 -20.59 -2.62
N MET A 67 -0.72 -20.47 -2.25
CA MET A 67 -1.84 -21.02 -3.04
C MET A 67 -1.89 -20.43 -4.45
N SER A 68 -1.64 -19.14 -4.60
CA SER A 68 -1.62 -18.48 -5.91
C SER A 68 -0.49 -18.96 -6.81
N ASP A 69 0.66 -19.35 -6.24
CA ASP A 69 1.77 -19.97 -6.99
C ASP A 69 1.46 -21.42 -7.34
N GLN A 70 0.87 -22.19 -6.43
CA GLN A 70 0.45 -23.57 -6.69
C GLN A 70 -0.59 -23.70 -7.81
N TYR A 71 -1.51 -22.75 -7.88
CA TYR A 71 -2.60 -22.72 -8.86
C TYR A 71 -2.39 -21.64 -9.94
N ALA A 72 -1.13 -21.35 -10.30
CA ALA A 72 -0.77 -20.28 -11.24
C ALA A 72 -1.51 -20.36 -12.58
N HIS A 73 -1.82 -21.56 -13.10
CA HIS A 73 -2.60 -21.76 -14.32
C HIS A 73 -4.05 -21.27 -14.22
N HIS A 74 -4.61 -21.22 -13.00
CA HIS A 74 -5.97 -20.79 -12.74
C HIS A 74 -6.04 -19.35 -12.17
N ARG A 75 -5.01 -18.53 -12.43
CA ARG A 75 -4.90 -17.18 -11.86
C ARG A 75 -6.13 -16.31 -12.12
N THR A 76 -6.68 -16.39 -13.32
CA THR A 76 -7.94 -15.68 -13.64
C THR A 76 -9.10 -16.12 -12.75
N THR A 77 -9.22 -17.42 -12.50
CA THR A 77 -10.24 -17.98 -11.60
C THR A 77 -10.01 -17.52 -10.16
N ILE A 78 -8.74 -17.50 -9.70
CA ILE A 78 -8.37 -16.98 -8.38
C ILE A 78 -8.81 -15.51 -8.23
N MET A 79 -8.60 -14.68 -9.26
CA MET A 79 -9.03 -13.28 -9.24
C MET A 79 -10.56 -13.16 -9.20
N TYR A 80 -11.32 -14.00 -9.93
CA TYR A 80 -12.78 -13.99 -9.84
C TYR A 80 -13.29 -14.41 -8.46
N ILE A 81 -12.71 -15.45 -7.85
CA ILE A 81 -13.03 -15.87 -6.49
C ILE A 81 -12.71 -14.74 -5.51
N GLY A 82 -11.51 -14.16 -5.60
CA GLY A 82 -11.12 -13.01 -4.76
C GLY A 82 -12.08 -11.82 -4.89
N THR A 83 -12.53 -11.52 -6.13
CA THR A 83 -13.52 -10.46 -6.37
C THR A 83 -14.87 -10.77 -5.74
N ALA A 84 -15.37 -12.00 -5.92
CA ALA A 84 -16.64 -12.42 -5.32
C ALA A 84 -16.57 -12.39 -3.79
N THR A 85 -15.46 -12.87 -3.22
CA THR A 85 -15.20 -12.86 -1.77
C THR A 85 -15.17 -11.45 -1.20
N LEU A 86 -14.45 -10.52 -1.87
CA LEU A 86 -14.41 -9.10 -1.48
C LEU A 86 -15.82 -8.45 -1.58
N ALA A 87 -16.52 -8.69 -2.68
CA ALA A 87 -17.84 -8.12 -2.91
C ALA A 87 -18.88 -8.62 -1.89
N LEU A 88 -18.88 -9.92 -1.59
CA LEU A 88 -19.77 -10.51 -0.58
C LEU A 88 -19.48 -9.96 0.82
N GLY A 89 -18.20 -9.89 1.20
CA GLY A 89 -17.82 -9.33 2.50
C GLY A 89 -18.21 -7.84 2.61
N LEU A 90 -17.93 -7.04 1.59
CA LEU A 90 -18.29 -5.61 1.58
C LEU A 90 -19.80 -5.40 1.54
N ALA A 91 -20.56 -6.22 0.79
CA ALA A 91 -22.01 -6.22 0.80
C ALA A 91 -22.55 -6.47 2.22
N GLY A 92 -22.11 -7.55 2.85
CA GLY A 92 -22.55 -7.89 4.22
C GLY A 92 -22.27 -6.75 5.22
N LEU A 93 -21.16 -6.04 5.08
CA LEU A 93 -20.85 -4.88 5.90
C LEU A 93 -21.76 -3.67 5.61
N CYS A 94 -22.00 -3.37 4.33
CA CYS A 94 -22.80 -2.21 3.93
C CYS A 94 -24.31 -2.39 4.14
N PHE A 95 -24.83 -3.63 4.07
CA PHE A 95 -26.25 -3.91 4.33
C PHE A 95 -26.57 -4.16 5.79
N GLY A 96 -25.55 -4.38 6.61
CA GLY A 96 -25.68 -4.58 8.07
C GLY A 96 -26.09 -6.00 8.46
N PRO A 97 -26.09 -6.28 9.78
CA PRO A 97 -26.45 -7.60 10.33
C PRO A 97 -27.96 -7.87 10.23
N PRO A 98 -28.36 -9.14 10.05
CA PRO A 98 -29.78 -9.51 9.98
C PRO A 98 -30.49 -9.34 11.33
N THR A 99 -29.78 -9.42 12.44
CA THR A 99 -30.28 -9.21 13.80
C THR A 99 -29.21 -8.59 14.68
N THR A 100 -29.59 -7.86 15.72
CA THR A 100 -28.67 -7.21 16.66
C THR A 100 -27.86 -8.22 17.49
N THR A 101 -28.37 -9.42 17.70
CA THR A 101 -27.71 -10.48 18.51
C THR A 101 -26.46 -11.03 17.83
N VAL A 102 -26.35 -10.95 16.49
CA VAL A 102 -25.22 -11.49 15.73
C VAL A 102 -24.26 -10.41 15.21
N THR A 103 -24.43 -9.15 15.61
CA THR A 103 -23.68 -8.02 15.06
C THR A 103 -22.16 -8.22 15.08
N VAL A 104 -21.59 -8.70 16.19
CA VAL A 104 -20.13 -8.94 16.33
C VAL A 104 -19.67 -10.04 15.38
N LEU A 105 -20.37 -11.18 15.34
CA LEU A 105 -20.01 -12.30 14.46
C LEU A 105 -20.18 -11.93 13.00
N TRP A 106 -21.26 -11.22 12.66
CA TRP A 106 -21.51 -10.71 11.31
C TRP A 106 -20.41 -9.78 10.85
N PHE A 107 -20.08 -8.75 11.65
CA PHE A 107 -19.01 -7.81 11.35
C PHE A 107 -17.68 -8.54 11.16
N SER A 108 -17.31 -9.42 12.10
CA SER A 108 -16.05 -10.17 12.04
C SER A 108 -15.99 -11.07 10.82
N GLY A 109 -17.03 -11.83 10.53
CA GLY A 109 -17.08 -12.74 9.38
C GLY A 109 -17.01 -12.00 8.05
N CYS A 110 -17.80 -10.92 7.89
CA CYS A 110 -17.79 -10.10 6.69
C CYS A 110 -16.45 -9.37 6.49
N MET A 111 -15.82 -8.89 7.58
CA MET A 111 -14.50 -8.28 7.53
C MET A 111 -13.42 -9.28 7.09
N VAL A 112 -13.39 -10.49 7.69
CA VAL A 112 -12.43 -11.54 7.30
C VAL A 112 -12.63 -11.89 5.81
N LEU A 113 -13.89 -12.07 5.39
CA LEU A 113 -14.19 -12.38 3.99
C LEU A 113 -13.70 -11.27 3.05
N ALA A 114 -13.99 -10.01 3.37
CA ALA A 114 -13.59 -8.86 2.55
C ALA A 114 -12.06 -8.69 2.50
N THR A 115 -11.38 -8.78 3.64
CA THR A 115 -9.92 -8.64 3.68
C THR A 115 -9.21 -9.79 2.98
N THR A 116 -9.73 -11.02 3.07
CA THR A 116 -9.20 -12.16 2.31
C THR A 116 -9.29 -11.92 0.80
N GLY A 117 -10.48 -11.51 0.31
CA GLY A 117 -10.66 -11.17 -1.10
C GLY A 117 -9.73 -10.02 -1.56
N TYR A 118 -9.61 -8.99 -0.74
CA TYR A 118 -8.71 -7.85 -0.97
C TYR A 118 -7.23 -8.30 -1.10
N SER A 119 -6.77 -9.16 -0.18
CA SER A 119 -5.39 -9.68 -0.19
C SER A 119 -5.12 -10.54 -1.42
N VAL A 120 -6.01 -11.47 -1.77
CA VAL A 120 -5.90 -12.29 -2.99
C VAL A 120 -5.74 -11.41 -4.22
N LEU A 121 -6.58 -10.39 -4.36
CA LEU A 121 -6.56 -9.49 -5.52
C LEU A 121 -5.30 -8.64 -5.57
N THR A 122 -4.90 -8.07 -4.43
CA THR A 122 -3.69 -7.22 -4.34
C THR A 122 -2.43 -8.00 -4.71
N ILE A 123 -2.25 -9.18 -4.14
CA ILE A 123 -1.07 -10.04 -4.37
C ILE A 123 -1.00 -10.42 -5.86
N ASN A 124 -2.11 -10.90 -6.45
CA ASN A 124 -2.14 -11.32 -7.84
C ASN A 124 -2.03 -10.16 -8.82
N LEU A 125 -2.63 -9.00 -8.54
CA LEU A 125 -2.48 -7.81 -9.37
C LEU A 125 -1.03 -7.32 -9.39
N ASN A 126 -0.35 -7.33 -8.25
CA ASN A 126 1.07 -7.00 -8.14
C ASN A 126 1.94 -7.96 -8.96
N PHE A 127 1.68 -9.26 -8.86
CA PHE A 127 2.36 -10.27 -9.67
C PHE A 127 2.19 -10.01 -11.17
N ILE A 128 0.95 -9.84 -11.64
CA ILE A 128 0.65 -9.58 -13.06
C ILE A 128 1.44 -8.36 -13.57
N GLY A 129 1.44 -7.26 -12.82
CA GLY A 129 2.19 -6.05 -13.19
C GLY A 129 3.71 -6.23 -13.19
N GLY A 130 4.23 -7.03 -12.27
CA GLY A 130 5.67 -7.32 -12.18
C GLY A 130 6.18 -8.24 -13.27
N PHE A 131 5.32 -9.11 -13.82
CA PHE A 131 5.68 -10.11 -14.81
C PHE A 131 5.08 -9.88 -16.20
N TRP A 132 4.39 -8.74 -16.42
CA TRP A 132 3.88 -8.37 -17.74
C TRP A 132 5.01 -8.06 -18.73
N LYS A 133 6.07 -7.36 -18.29
CA LYS A 133 7.23 -6.99 -19.13
C LYS A 133 8.54 -7.23 -18.38
N ARG A 134 9.59 -7.65 -19.11
CA ARG A 134 10.93 -7.88 -18.54
C ARG A 134 11.71 -6.60 -18.30
N ASP A 135 11.51 -5.60 -19.14
CA ASP A 135 12.21 -4.33 -19.03
C ASP A 135 11.85 -3.58 -17.75
N GLU A 136 12.87 -3.07 -17.04
CA GLU A 136 12.70 -2.39 -15.75
C GLU A 136 11.89 -1.09 -15.89
N ASN A 137 12.12 -0.33 -16.96
CA ASN A 137 11.39 0.92 -17.20
C ASN A 137 9.92 0.65 -17.50
N HIS A 138 9.62 -0.42 -18.23
CA HIS A 138 8.25 -0.84 -18.48
C HIS A 138 7.54 -1.23 -17.18
N ARG A 139 8.19 -2.00 -16.28
CA ARG A 139 7.61 -2.37 -14.97
C ARG A 139 7.29 -1.16 -14.10
N ILE A 140 8.18 -0.16 -14.09
CA ILE A 140 7.95 1.08 -13.35
C ILE A 140 6.76 1.84 -13.94
N THR A 141 6.65 1.93 -15.26
CA THR A 141 5.51 2.55 -15.92
C THR A 141 4.21 1.81 -15.59
N ILE A 142 4.20 0.47 -15.64
CA ILE A 142 3.04 -0.37 -15.30
C ILE A 142 2.61 -0.13 -13.85
N ALA A 143 3.57 -0.16 -12.92
CA ALA A 143 3.30 0.09 -11.51
C ALA A 143 2.76 1.51 -11.27
N SER A 144 3.31 2.54 -11.97
CA SER A 144 2.86 3.92 -11.81
C SER A 144 1.38 4.10 -12.24
N TRP A 145 0.96 3.48 -13.33
CA TRP A 145 -0.45 3.52 -13.75
C TRP A 145 -1.37 2.83 -12.73
N ARG A 146 -0.95 1.66 -12.23
CA ARG A 146 -1.71 0.93 -11.20
C ARG A 146 -1.88 1.76 -9.94
N GLU A 147 -0.81 2.32 -9.40
CA GLU A 147 -0.85 3.08 -8.15
C GLU A 147 -1.60 4.40 -8.32
N ALA A 148 -1.47 5.08 -9.47
CA ALA A 148 -2.26 6.28 -9.76
C ALA A 148 -3.77 6.00 -9.74
N PHE A 149 -4.22 4.92 -10.39
CA PHE A 149 -5.61 4.48 -10.33
C PHE A 149 -6.02 4.08 -8.91
N GLY A 150 -5.14 3.43 -8.15
CA GLY A 150 -5.38 3.10 -6.75
C GLY A 150 -5.63 4.34 -5.88
N LEU A 151 -4.79 5.37 -5.99
CA LEU A 151 -4.97 6.62 -5.25
C LEU A 151 -6.24 7.37 -5.65
N ILE A 152 -6.62 7.35 -6.94
CA ILE A 152 -7.91 7.89 -7.40
C ILE A 152 -9.07 7.11 -6.76
N GLY A 153 -8.98 5.78 -6.70
CA GLY A 153 -10.00 4.93 -6.06
C GLY A 153 -10.18 5.25 -4.59
N LEU A 154 -9.08 5.43 -3.86
CA LEU A 154 -9.09 5.80 -2.45
C LEU A 154 -9.72 7.19 -2.24
N LEU A 155 -9.41 8.16 -3.10
CA LEU A 155 -10.01 9.50 -3.06
C LEU A 155 -11.53 9.45 -3.30
N ILE A 156 -11.98 8.69 -4.30
CA ILE A 156 -13.43 8.51 -4.58
C ILE A 156 -14.13 7.86 -3.37
N ALA A 157 -13.51 6.86 -2.74
CA ALA A 157 -14.03 6.19 -1.56
C ALA A 157 -14.20 7.12 -0.36
N ALA A 158 -13.31 8.09 -0.20
CA ALA A 158 -13.40 9.12 0.84
C ALA A 158 -14.56 10.11 0.60
N ILE A 159 -14.81 10.44 -0.66
CA ILE A 159 -15.81 11.47 -1.04
C ILE A 159 -17.23 10.90 -1.07
N VAL A 160 -17.41 9.68 -1.56
CA VAL A 160 -18.75 9.10 -1.82
C VAL A 160 -19.67 9.13 -0.60
N PRO A 161 -19.29 8.64 0.59
CA PRO A 161 -20.17 8.70 1.76
C PRO A 161 -20.49 10.11 2.20
N ALA A 162 -19.49 11.00 2.20
CA ALA A 162 -19.65 12.38 2.61
C ALA A 162 -20.67 13.14 1.72
N VAL A 163 -20.58 12.96 0.41
CA VAL A 163 -21.54 13.58 -0.54
C VAL A 163 -22.91 12.91 -0.44
N ALA A 164 -22.97 11.59 -0.31
CA ALA A 164 -24.23 10.87 -0.21
C ALA A 164 -25.02 11.28 1.04
N GLN A 165 -24.37 11.44 2.18
CA GLN A 165 -25.01 11.82 3.45
C GLN A 165 -25.64 13.23 3.45
N THR A 166 -25.36 14.07 2.44
CA THR A 166 -26.06 15.35 2.28
C THR A 166 -27.53 15.19 1.90
N ARG A 167 -27.94 14.03 1.36
CA ARG A 167 -29.30 13.76 0.86
C ARG A 167 -29.87 12.40 1.27
N LEU A 168 -29.05 11.49 1.77
CA LEU A 168 -29.40 10.12 2.11
C LEU A 168 -29.13 9.87 3.59
N THR A 169 -29.83 8.89 4.17
CA THR A 169 -29.50 8.40 5.48
C THR A 169 -28.10 7.76 5.51
N VAL A 170 -27.51 7.59 6.70
CA VAL A 170 -26.19 6.96 6.85
C VAL A 170 -26.17 5.59 6.17
N MET A 171 -27.13 4.73 6.43
CA MET A 171 -27.22 3.38 5.84
C MET A 171 -27.36 3.44 4.32
N GLN A 172 -28.22 4.30 3.78
CA GLN A 172 -28.38 4.47 2.34
C GLN A 172 -27.11 4.97 1.66
N SER A 173 -26.30 5.79 2.36
CA SER A 173 -25.03 6.28 1.85
C SER A 173 -24.00 5.16 1.71
N TYR A 174 -23.99 4.18 2.64
CA TYR A 174 -23.14 3.00 2.51
C TYR A 174 -23.63 1.98 1.49
N MET A 175 -24.96 1.87 1.29
CA MET A 175 -25.53 1.12 0.15
C MET A 175 -25.13 1.75 -1.19
N ALA A 176 -25.19 3.08 -1.29
CA ALA A 176 -24.71 3.81 -2.46
C ALA A 176 -23.21 3.58 -2.72
N LEU A 177 -22.39 3.60 -1.66
CA LEU A 177 -20.98 3.26 -1.73
C LEU A 177 -20.77 1.85 -2.33
N PHE A 178 -21.53 0.85 -1.86
CA PHE A 178 -21.46 -0.51 -2.39
C PHE A 178 -21.87 -0.58 -3.88
N ILE A 179 -22.89 0.17 -4.29
CA ILE A 179 -23.30 0.24 -5.71
C ILE A 179 -22.18 0.84 -6.56
N VAL A 180 -21.57 1.94 -6.12
CA VAL A 180 -20.42 2.55 -6.82
C VAL A 180 -19.26 1.56 -6.91
N PHE A 181 -18.93 0.86 -5.82
CA PHE A 181 -17.94 -0.22 -5.82
C PHE A 181 -18.26 -1.28 -6.86
N GLY A 182 -19.52 -1.77 -6.88
CA GLY A 182 -19.98 -2.82 -7.81
C GLY A 182 -19.81 -2.41 -9.27
N VAL A 183 -20.19 -1.18 -9.63
CA VAL A 183 -20.00 -0.63 -10.98
C VAL A 183 -18.51 -0.55 -11.34
N LEU A 184 -17.69 0.03 -10.48
CA LEU A 184 -16.25 0.16 -10.72
C LEU A 184 -15.56 -1.20 -10.82
N MET A 185 -15.91 -2.14 -9.95
CA MET A 185 -15.36 -3.50 -9.96
C MET A 185 -15.83 -4.28 -11.19
N GLY A 186 -17.11 -4.15 -11.60
CA GLY A 186 -17.64 -4.75 -12.83
C GLY A 186 -16.86 -4.28 -14.07
N VAL A 187 -16.63 -2.97 -14.20
CA VAL A 187 -15.78 -2.42 -15.26
C VAL A 187 -14.36 -2.95 -15.14
N GLY A 188 -13.79 -2.98 -13.93
CA GLY A 188 -12.45 -3.49 -13.65
C GLY A 188 -12.26 -4.94 -14.08
N ILE A 189 -13.25 -5.82 -13.80
CA ILE A 189 -13.25 -7.23 -14.22
C ILE A 189 -13.24 -7.36 -15.75
N VAL A 190 -14.08 -6.61 -16.45
CA VAL A 190 -14.13 -6.64 -17.92
C VAL A 190 -12.80 -6.20 -18.51
N LEU A 191 -12.21 -5.13 -17.97
CA LEU A 191 -10.94 -4.60 -18.46
C LEU A 191 -9.78 -5.56 -18.21
N ILE A 192 -9.66 -6.12 -17.00
CA ILE A 192 -8.56 -7.03 -16.66
C ILE A 192 -8.68 -8.37 -17.41
N ARG A 193 -9.91 -8.87 -17.60
CA ARG A 193 -10.16 -10.05 -18.42
C ARG A 193 -9.69 -9.84 -19.85
N ASN A 194 -10.09 -8.71 -20.48
CA ASN A 194 -9.66 -8.37 -21.83
C ASN A 194 -8.15 -8.18 -21.93
N PHE A 195 -7.53 -7.64 -20.88
CA PHE A 195 -6.07 -7.52 -20.78
C PHE A 195 -5.42 -8.90 -20.76
N LEU A 196 -5.83 -9.80 -19.86
CA LEU A 196 -5.25 -11.14 -19.71
C LEU A 196 -5.48 -12.02 -20.94
N ALA A 197 -6.61 -11.85 -21.66
CA ALA A 197 -6.89 -12.58 -22.90
C ALA A 197 -6.01 -12.16 -24.08
N THR A 198 -5.42 -10.94 -24.04
CA THR A 198 -4.63 -10.37 -25.13
C THR A 198 -3.16 -10.21 -24.81
N THR A 199 -2.75 -10.54 -23.60
CA THR A 199 -1.39 -10.29 -23.10
C THR A 199 -0.81 -11.56 -22.50
N GLU A 200 0.34 -11.99 -23.02
CA GLU A 200 1.13 -13.04 -22.40
C GLU A 200 2.01 -12.44 -21.32
N LEU A 201 2.06 -13.09 -20.16
CA LEU A 201 3.00 -12.74 -19.10
C LEU A 201 4.37 -13.32 -19.44
N GLU A 202 5.40 -12.51 -19.37
CA GLU A 202 6.78 -12.93 -19.67
C GLU A 202 7.41 -13.68 -18.48
N THR A 203 6.81 -14.81 -18.11
CA THR A 203 7.33 -15.72 -17.08
C THR A 203 8.14 -16.83 -17.75
N GLU A 204 9.33 -17.13 -17.25
CA GLU A 204 10.06 -18.33 -17.60
C GLU A 204 9.56 -19.52 -16.74
N VAL A 205 8.26 -19.76 -16.73
CA VAL A 205 7.74 -20.98 -16.10
C VAL A 205 8.11 -22.13 -17.01
N GLY A 206 9.28 -22.72 -16.76
CA GLY A 206 9.72 -23.94 -17.45
C GLY A 206 8.67 -25.03 -17.30
N THR A 207 8.55 -25.87 -18.31
CA THR A 207 7.66 -27.03 -18.37
C THR A 207 7.88 -28.07 -17.25
N ASN A 208 8.92 -27.93 -16.46
CA ASN A 208 9.19 -28.68 -15.24
C ASN A 208 8.73 -27.86 -14.02
N GLN A 209 7.42 -27.90 -13.74
CA GLN A 209 6.87 -27.38 -12.50
C GLN A 209 7.31 -28.26 -11.32
N GLU A 210 8.44 -27.92 -10.72
CA GLU A 210 8.63 -28.21 -9.30
C GLU A 210 7.53 -27.48 -8.54
N ARG A 211 6.74 -28.23 -7.77
CA ARG A 211 5.68 -27.63 -6.94
C ARG A 211 6.29 -26.56 -6.06
N ALA A 212 5.79 -25.33 -6.15
CA ALA A 212 6.25 -24.24 -5.30
C ALA A 212 6.22 -24.70 -3.83
N SER A 213 7.35 -24.58 -3.13
CA SER A 213 7.42 -24.84 -1.69
C SER A 213 7.01 -23.62 -0.90
N PHE A 214 6.50 -23.79 0.32
CA PHE A 214 6.20 -22.65 1.19
C PHE A 214 7.50 -22.00 1.67
N ALA A 215 7.77 -20.79 1.23
CA ALA A 215 9.06 -20.11 1.37
C ALA A 215 9.00 -18.77 2.14
N PHE A 216 7.85 -18.39 2.72
CA PHE A 216 7.62 -17.06 3.29
C PHE A 216 8.68 -16.62 4.30
N LEU A 217 9.01 -17.48 5.29
CA LEU A 217 9.99 -17.14 6.30
C LEU A 217 11.41 -17.02 5.71
N SER A 218 11.77 -17.92 4.78
CA SER A 218 13.07 -17.87 4.12
C SER A 218 13.23 -16.66 3.21
N ILE A 219 12.13 -16.15 2.63
CA ILE A 219 12.09 -14.90 1.86
C ILE A 219 12.44 -13.72 2.77
N LEU A 220 11.82 -13.60 3.94
CA LEU A 220 12.06 -12.48 4.85
C LEU A 220 13.42 -12.52 5.55
N THR A 221 13.93 -13.71 5.87
CA THR A 221 15.17 -13.88 6.64
C THR A 221 16.40 -14.20 5.79
N GLY A 222 16.20 -14.58 4.53
CA GLY A 222 17.23 -15.04 3.60
C GLY A 222 18.07 -13.91 2.98
N LYS A 223 18.56 -14.15 1.77
CA LYS A 223 19.40 -13.21 1.01
C LYS A 223 18.71 -11.85 0.75
N ASP A 224 17.39 -11.82 0.75
CA ASP A 224 16.54 -10.67 0.41
C ASP A 224 16.16 -9.81 1.62
N ARG A 225 16.55 -10.26 2.83
CA ARG A 225 16.22 -9.59 4.10
C ARG A 225 16.50 -8.07 4.08
N LEU A 226 17.57 -7.63 3.42
CA LEU A 226 17.91 -6.22 3.36
C LEU A 226 16.90 -5.41 2.53
N PHE A 227 16.40 -5.99 1.43
CA PHE A 227 15.35 -5.34 0.64
C PHE A 227 14.06 -5.19 1.45
N PHE A 228 13.61 -6.27 2.08
CA PHE A 228 12.41 -6.25 2.91
C PHE A 228 12.56 -5.35 4.14
N ALA A 229 13.75 -5.29 4.75
CA ALA A 229 14.04 -4.36 5.85
C ALA A 229 13.94 -2.89 5.41
N ILE A 230 14.50 -2.53 4.24
CA ILE A 230 14.37 -1.18 3.66
C ILE A 230 12.90 -0.82 3.47
N CYS A 231 12.12 -1.71 2.84
CA CYS A 231 10.69 -1.50 2.63
C CYS A 231 9.94 -1.37 3.97
N PHE A 232 10.24 -2.23 4.93
CA PHE A 232 9.56 -2.24 6.23
C PHE A 232 9.79 -0.96 7.03
N VAL A 233 11.05 -0.52 7.14
CA VAL A 233 11.38 0.74 7.83
C VAL A 233 10.73 1.93 7.12
N SER A 234 10.72 1.93 5.77
CA SER A 234 10.04 2.96 4.98
C SER A 234 8.53 2.98 5.24
N TYR A 235 7.90 1.81 5.33
CA TYR A 235 6.46 1.70 5.61
C TYR A 235 6.12 2.12 7.04
N ILE A 236 6.94 1.78 8.06
CA ILE A 236 6.73 2.29 9.42
C ILE A 236 6.79 3.82 9.42
N ALA A 237 7.79 4.40 8.75
CA ALA A 237 7.94 5.85 8.65
C ALA A 237 6.71 6.53 8.00
N ALA A 238 6.11 5.91 6.99
CA ALA A 238 4.91 6.43 6.34
C ALA A 238 3.62 6.19 7.16
N SER A 239 3.57 5.10 7.94
CA SER A 239 2.40 4.74 8.74
C SER A 239 2.18 5.68 9.94
N ILE A 240 3.25 6.18 10.54
CA ILE A 240 3.15 7.07 11.71
C ILE A 240 2.37 8.35 11.39
N PRO A 241 2.72 9.16 10.37
CA PRO A 241 1.93 10.32 10.00
C PRO A 241 0.52 9.96 9.55
N ALA A 242 0.33 8.84 8.86
CA ALA A 242 -0.99 8.39 8.43
C ALA A 242 -1.94 8.13 9.62
N ILE A 243 -1.44 7.65 10.75
CA ILE A 243 -2.21 7.41 11.98
C ILE A 243 -2.44 8.72 12.73
N LEU A 244 -1.42 9.57 12.80
CA LEU A 244 -1.43 10.78 13.62
C LEU A 244 -1.95 12.02 12.91
N VAL A 245 -2.29 11.95 11.60
CA VAL A 245 -2.75 13.13 10.84
C VAL A 245 -3.99 13.78 11.46
N LEU A 246 -4.96 12.99 11.91
CA LEU A 246 -6.19 13.52 12.50
C LEU A 246 -5.93 14.25 13.82
N PRO A 247 -5.27 13.66 14.85
CA PRO A 247 -4.93 14.38 16.05
C PRO A 247 -3.97 15.55 15.77
N PHE A 248 -3.06 15.44 14.81
CA PHE A 248 -2.14 16.53 14.47
C PHE A 248 -2.91 17.74 13.88
N VAL A 249 -3.81 17.52 12.94
CA VAL A 249 -4.60 18.59 12.32
C VAL A 249 -5.59 19.21 13.33
N ARG A 250 -6.23 18.41 14.18
CA ARG A 250 -7.20 18.87 15.15
C ARG A 250 -6.55 19.50 16.39
N ASP A 251 -5.66 18.75 17.06
CA ASP A 251 -5.20 19.09 18.42
C ASP A 251 -3.91 19.91 18.43
N TYR A 252 -3.13 19.91 17.32
CA TYR A 252 -1.90 20.70 17.19
C TYR A 252 -2.09 21.94 16.30
N LEU A 253 -2.67 21.77 15.09
CA LEU A 253 -2.86 22.86 14.13
C LEU A 253 -4.15 23.67 14.37
N ASP A 254 -5.11 23.14 15.13
CA ASP A 254 -6.46 23.71 15.31
C ASP A 254 -7.19 23.97 13.98
N ALA A 255 -7.12 23.00 13.06
CA ALA A 255 -7.61 23.12 11.69
C ALA A 255 -8.51 21.95 11.26
N GLU A 256 -9.30 21.38 12.17
CA GLU A 256 -10.12 20.17 11.95
C GLU A 256 -11.01 20.27 10.70
N ALA A 257 -11.64 21.42 10.48
CA ALA A 257 -12.52 21.67 9.32
C ALA A 257 -11.82 21.50 7.96
N MET A 258 -10.47 21.61 7.91
CA MET A 258 -9.68 21.48 6.70
C MET A 258 -9.11 20.07 6.49
N THR A 259 -9.38 19.12 7.38
CA THR A 259 -8.82 17.75 7.31
C THR A 259 -9.10 17.07 5.97
N GLY A 260 -10.33 17.18 5.47
CA GLY A 260 -10.71 16.62 4.17
C GLY A 260 -9.91 17.20 3.00
N LEU A 261 -9.67 18.53 3.02
CA LEU A 261 -8.85 19.21 2.01
C LEU A 261 -7.40 18.71 2.06
N PHE A 262 -6.81 18.60 3.26
CA PHE A 262 -5.44 18.14 3.43
C PHE A 262 -5.24 16.71 2.94
N LEU A 263 -6.15 15.81 3.28
CA LEU A 263 -6.13 14.43 2.78
C LEU A 263 -6.31 14.37 1.26
N ALA A 264 -7.20 15.19 0.70
CA ALA A 264 -7.39 15.28 -0.74
C ALA A 264 -6.12 15.77 -1.45
N LEU A 265 -5.47 16.82 -0.95
CA LEU A 265 -4.19 17.33 -1.47
C LEU A 265 -3.09 16.26 -1.42
N TYR A 266 -2.99 15.54 -0.32
CA TYR A 266 -2.04 14.46 -0.12
C TYR A 266 -2.20 13.33 -1.14
N PHE A 267 -3.40 12.76 -1.26
CA PHE A 267 -3.65 11.63 -2.17
C PHE A 267 -3.63 12.05 -3.64
N LEU A 268 -4.18 13.22 -3.97
CA LEU A 268 -4.15 13.76 -5.33
C LEU A 268 -2.72 14.04 -5.79
N SER A 269 -1.90 14.64 -4.93
CA SER A 269 -0.48 14.84 -5.20
C SER A 269 0.23 13.52 -5.46
N GLY A 270 0.00 12.51 -4.62
CA GLY A 270 0.55 11.17 -4.84
C GLY A 270 0.21 10.63 -6.22
N ALA A 271 -1.05 10.71 -6.63
CA ALA A 271 -1.49 10.23 -7.94
C ALA A 271 -0.87 11.00 -9.11
N VAL A 272 -0.87 12.33 -9.03
CA VAL A 272 -0.34 13.21 -10.09
C VAL A 272 1.17 13.01 -10.29
N PHE A 273 1.92 12.88 -9.19
CA PHE A 273 3.38 12.74 -9.26
C PHE A 273 3.87 11.33 -9.60
N MET A 274 3.00 10.32 -9.73
CA MET A 274 3.39 8.98 -10.20
C MET A 274 4.12 9.02 -11.55
N GLY A 275 3.57 9.75 -12.51
CA GLY A 275 4.18 9.90 -13.84
C GLY A 275 5.52 10.64 -13.81
N PHE A 276 5.71 11.58 -12.90
CA PHE A 276 6.95 12.30 -12.68
C PHE A 276 8.04 11.34 -12.16
N TRP A 277 7.75 10.55 -11.13
CA TRP A 277 8.68 9.55 -10.59
C TRP A 277 9.06 8.49 -11.62
N SER A 278 8.09 8.01 -12.40
CA SER A 278 8.34 7.08 -13.50
C SER A 278 9.33 7.67 -14.51
N LYS A 279 9.12 8.92 -14.96
CA LYS A 279 10.03 9.59 -15.90
C LYS A 279 11.44 9.80 -15.36
N ILE A 280 11.57 10.23 -14.11
CA ILE A 280 12.89 10.41 -13.45
C ILE A 280 13.61 9.06 -13.34
N SER A 281 12.91 8.00 -12.98
CA SER A 281 13.50 6.67 -12.81
C SER A 281 14.05 6.09 -14.11
N HIS A 282 13.49 6.46 -15.27
CA HIS A 282 14.05 6.08 -16.57
C HIS A 282 15.45 6.70 -16.83
N ARG A 283 15.78 7.82 -16.18
CA ARG A 283 17.07 8.50 -16.32
C ARG A 283 18.08 8.13 -15.23
N LEU A 284 17.64 8.11 -13.99
CA LEU A 284 18.49 7.90 -12.81
C LEU A 284 18.54 6.44 -12.34
N GLY A 285 17.63 5.61 -12.84
CA GLY A 285 17.36 4.29 -12.31
C GLY A 285 16.46 4.32 -11.06
N PRO A 286 15.71 3.23 -10.80
CA PRO A 286 14.65 3.22 -9.79
C PRO A 286 15.17 3.35 -8.35
N GLN A 287 16.34 2.75 -8.04
CA GLN A 287 16.91 2.81 -6.69
C GLN A 287 17.36 4.23 -6.31
N LYS A 288 18.06 4.94 -7.24
CA LYS A 288 18.47 6.32 -7.01
C LYS A 288 17.27 7.25 -6.91
N THR A 289 16.27 7.04 -7.75
CA THR A 289 15.03 7.84 -7.72
C THR A 289 14.28 7.64 -6.42
N TRP A 290 14.20 6.41 -5.90
CA TRP A 290 13.58 6.15 -4.60
C TRP A 290 14.35 6.79 -3.45
N LEU A 291 15.69 6.82 -3.53
CA LEU A 291 16.52 7.56 -2.57
C LEU A 291 16.22 9.07 -2.59
N VAL A 292 16.08 9.66 -3.78
CA VAL A 292 15.65 11.08 -3.91
C VAL A 292 14.28 11.31 -3.27
N ALA A 293 13.33 10.40 -3.46
CA ALA A 293 12.01 10.50 -2.83
C ALA A 293 12.07 10.41 -1.29
N HIS A 294 12.98 9.60 -0.73
CA HIS A 294 13.24 9.60 0.71
C HIS A 294 13.75 10.94 1.22
N LEU A 295 14.66 11.60 0.47
CA LEU A 295 15.14 12.93 0.81
C LEU A 295 14.01 13.96 0.75
N VAL A 296 13.14 13.91 -0.26
CA VAL A 296 11.95 14.77 -0.35
C VAL A 296 11.05 14.56 0.89
N ALA A 297 10.77 13.32 1.27
CA ALA A 297 9.97 13.02 2.46
C ALA A 297 10.61 13.59 3.73
N ILE A 298 11.92 13.41 3.93
CA ILE A 298 12.65 13.93 5.09
C ILE A 298 12.52 15.46 5.16
N LEU A 299 12.83 16.16 4.05
CA LEU A 299 12.76 17.62 3.99
C LEU A 299 11.33 18.14 4.27
N THR A 300 10.32 17.43 3.76
CA THR A 300 8.90 17.77 3.97
C THR A 300 8.52 17.67 5.45
N PHE A 301 8.88 16.56 6.12
CA PHE A 301 8.53 16.37 7.53
C PHE A 301 9.38 17.22 8.47
N VAL A 302 10.63 17.56 8.11
CA VAL A 302 11.40 18.60 8.80
C VAL A 302 10.67 19.95 8.72
N GLY A 303 10.11 20.31 7.55
CA GLY A 303 9.27 21.47 7.39
C GLY A 303 7.99 21.42 8.26
N ALA A 304 7.37 20.26 8.39
CA ALA A 304 6.21 20.08 9.26
C ALA A 304 6.52 20.33 10.74
N ALA A 305 7.74 20.04 11.18
CA ALA A 305 8.19 20.31 12.55
C ALA A 305 8.25 21.83 12.90
N GLY A 306 8.32 22.69 11.89
CA GLY A 306 8.32 24.14 12.06
C GLY A 306 6.93 24.80 12.06
N LEU A 307 5.85 24.03 11.89
CA LEU A 307 4.50 24.56 11.87
C LEU A 307 3.96 24.82 13.27
N GLY A 308 3.12 25.84 13.39
CA GLY A 308 2.39 26.19 14.61
C GLY A 308 0.87 26.14 14.44
N MET A 309 0.15 26.51 15.49
CA MET A 309 -1.30 26.61 15.49
C MET A 309 -1.77 27.59 14.38
N GLY A 310 -2.72 27.17 13.55
CA GLY A 310 -3.27 27.98 12.46
C GLY A 310 -2.45 27.99 11.16
N ASP A 311 -1.30 27.32 11.08
CA ASP A 311 -0.44 27.26 9.86
C ASP A 311 -1.02 26.35 8.78
N THR A 312 -2.25 26.62 8.36
CA THR A 312 -2.98 25.79 7.39
C THR A 312 -2.34 25.79 6.00
N THR A 313 -1.80 26.92 5.55
CA THR A 313 -1.11 27.03 4.26
C THR A 313 0.20 26.24 4.27
N GLY A 314 0.99 26.36 5.34
CA GLY A 314 2.21 25.57 5.51
C GLY A 314 1.93 24.08 5.51
N PHE A 315 0.88 23.66 6.21
CA PHE A 315 0.49 22.25 6.24
C PHE A 315 -0.06 21.76 4.89
N ALA A 316 -0.77 22.59 4.12
CA ALA A 316 -1.17 22.23 2.75
C ALA A 316 0.03 21.95 1.85
N ILE A 317 1.11 22.74 1.96
CA ILE A 317 2.38 22.50 1.25
C ILE A 317 3.01 21.16 1.70
N VAL A 318 3.01 20.89 3.00
CA VAL A 318 3.48 19.61 3.56
C VAL A 318 2.66 18.45 3.00
N CYS A 319 1.33 18.56 2.89
CA CYS A 319 0.46 17.54 2.31
C CYS A 319 0.79 17.27 0.84
N VAL A 320 1.00 18.31 0.04
CA VAL A 320 1.38 18.16 -1.38
C VAL A 320 2.75 17.50 -1.50
N ALA A 321 3.75 17.95 -0.77
CA ALA A 321 5.12 17.43 -0.86
C ALA A 321 5.25 16.01 -0.27
N SER A 322 4.56 15.69 0.84
CA SER A 322 4.51 14.34 1.40
C SER A 322 3.71 13.39 0.52
N GLY A 323 2.62 13.86 -0.11
CA GLY A 323 1.87 13.10 -1.11
C GLY A 323 2.73 12.74 -2.32
N MET A 324 3.55 13.67 -2.82
CA MET A 324 4.52 13.38 -3.85
C MET A 324 5.47 12.24 -3.42
N ALA A 325 6.01 12.27 -2.21
CA ALA A 325 6.87 11.21 -1.68
C ALA A 325 6.14 9.87 -1.51
N LEU A 326 4.86 9.89 -1.09
CA LEU A 326 4.00 8.70 -1.03
C LEU A 326 3.95 7.99 -2.38
N GLY A 327 3.78 8.75 -3.47
CA GLY A 327 3.75 8.17 -4.81
C GLY A 327 4.96 7.31 -5.13
N ALA A 328 6.15 7.74 -4.72
CA ALA A 328 7.38 6.96 -4.90
C ALA A 328 7.43 5.73 -3.98
N ASP A 329 7.00 5.84 -2.72
CA ASP A 329 6.97 4.72 -1.77
C ASP A 329 6.00 3.60 -2.19
N LEU A 330 4.93 3.93 -2.91
CA LEU A 330 4.02 2.94 -3.49
C LEU A 330 4.56 2.34 -4.79
N LEU A 331 5.27 3.14 -5.60
CA LEU A 331 5.74 2.75 -6.93
C LEU A 331 6.95 1.82 -6.89
N PHE A 332 8.01 2.19 -6.15
CA PHE A 332 9.31 1.55 -6.27
C PHE A 332 9.42 0.16 -5.63
N PRO A 333 8.86 -0.14 -4.44
CA PRO A 333 9.00 -1.45 -3.82
C PRO A 333 8.51 -2.61 -4.70
N PRO A 334 7.28 -2.61 -5.25
CA PRO A 334 6.82 -3.71 -6.10
C PRO A 334 7.57 -3.79 -7.44
N ALA A 335 7.97 -2.66 -8.03
CA ALA A 335 8.73 -2.65 -9.28
C ALA A 335 10.15 -3.22 -9.08
N LEU A 336 10.84 -2.84 -8.01
CA LEU A 336 12.16 -3.35 -7.65
C LEU A 336 12.12 -4.82 -7.24
N LEU A 337 11.02 -5.26 -6.59
CA LEU A 337 10.83 -6.65 -6.22
C LEU A 337 10.77 -7.57 -7.45
N ALA A 338 10.03 -7.16 -8.50
CA ALA A 338 9.95 -7.92 -9.74
C ALA A 338 11.33 -8.14 -10.39
N ALA A 339 12.16 -7.07 -10.44
CA ALA A 339 13.52 -7.16 -10.95
C ALA A 339 14.38 -8.11 -10.10
N HIS A 340 14.18 -8.08 -8.78
CA HIS A 340 14.91 -8.89 -7.82
C HIS A 340 14.60 -10.39 -7.94
N ILE A 341 13.31 -10.73 -8.02
CA ILE A 341 12.83 -12.12 -8.19
C ILE A 341 13.45 -12.75 -9.46
N ARG A 342 13.42 -12.03 -10.59
CA ARG A 342 13.99 -12.50 -11.86
C ARG A 342 15.49 -12.70 -11.78
N LYS A 343 16.24 -11.74 -11.20
CA LYS A 343 17.70 -11.86 -11.06
C LYS A 343 18.14 -13.09 -10.25
N GLN A 344 17.25 -13.62 -9.41
CA GLN A 344 17.52 -14.77 -8.56
C GLN A 344 16.87 -16.09 -9.04
N ASN A 345 16.16 -16.05 -10.18
CA ASN A 345 15.40 -17.20 -10.73
C ASN A 345 14.34 -17.75 -9.75
N HIS A 346 13.71 -16.87 -8.95
CA HIS A 346 12.67 -17.23 -7.97
C HIS A 346 11.25 -17.06 -8.54
N GLU A 347 11.07 -17.19 -9.86
CA GLU A 347 9.77 -16.97 -10.51
C GLU A 347 8.69 -17.95 -10.06
N ALA A 348 9.05 -19.18 -9.74
CA ALA A 348 8.13 -20.20 -9.22
C ALA A 348 7.47 -19.84 -7.88
N THR A 349 8.11 -18.99 -7.09
CA THR A 349 7.60 -18.51 -5.79
C THR A 349 7.30 -17.02 -5.78
N ALA A 350 7.15 -16.42 -6.95
CA ALA A 350 7.05 -14.97 -7.10
C ALA A 350 5.84 -14.39 -6.36
N THR A 351 4.69 -15.08 -6.35
CA THR A 351 3.50 -14.60 -5.66
C THR A 351 3.70 -14.58 -4.14
N GLN A 352 4.51 -15.50 -3.59
CA GLN A 352 4.90 -15.47 -2.17
C GLN A 352 5.77 -14.26 -1.82
N TYR A 353 6.65 -13.82 -2.74
CA TYR A 353 7.41 -12.57 -2.58
C TYR A 353 6.49 -11.36 -2.55
N TYR A 354 5.46 -11.32 -3.40
CA TYR A 354 4.47 -10.24 -3.36
C TYR A 354 3.57 -10.32 -2.12
N ALA A 355 3.27 -11.51 -1.64
CA ALA A 355 2.57 -11.69 -0.36
C ALA A 355 3.42 -11.16 0.80
N ALA A 356 4.72 -11.44 0.81
CA ALA A 356 5.64 -10.88 1.80
C ALA A 356 5.69 -9.34 1.73
N LEU A 357 5.70 -8.77 0.52
CA LEU A 357 5.66 -7.32 0.34
C LEU A 357 4.32 -6.72 0.80
N ALA A 358 3.18 -7.39 0.55
CA ALA A 358 1.84 -6.95 0.99
C ALA A 358 1.66 -7.03 2.52
N PHE A 359 2.32 -7.98 3.17
CA PHE A 359 2.35 -8.11 4.63
C PHE A 359 3.03 -6.92 5.32
N LEU A 360 4.12 -6.38 4.75
CA LEU A 360 4.95 -5.36 5.40
C LEU A 360 4.17 -4.08 5.79
N PRO A 361 3.37 -3.43 4.92
CA PRO A 361 2.63 -2.22 5.31
C PRO A 361 1.59 -2.50 6.38
N LYS A 362 0.99 -3.71 6.43
CA LYS A 362 0.05 -4.11 7.46
C LYS A 362 0.74 -4.23 8.82
N ALA A 363 1.88 -4.91 8.87
CA ALA A 363 2.71 -5.03 10.07
C ALA A 363 3.26 -3.66 10.51
N ALA A 364 3.70 -2.83 9.57
CA ALA A 364 4.20 -1.49 9.83
C ALA A 364 3.11 -0.59 10.46
N LEU A 365 1.89 -0.64 9.94
CA LEU A 365 0.75 0.11 10.48
C LEU A 365 0.42 -0.33 11.91
N ALA A 366 0.44 -1.64 12.19
CA ALA A 366 0.18 -2.16 13.54
C ALA A 366 1.25 -1.71 14.55
N ILE A 367 2.54 -1.78 14.17
CA ILE A 367 3.65 -1.34 15.02
C ILE A 367 3.61 0.19 15.22
N ALA A 368 3.34 0.95 14.16
CA ALA A 368 3.23 2.40 14.24
C ALA A 368 2.07 2.80 15.17
N ALA A 369 0.89 2.19 15.04
CA ALA A 369 -0.26 2.46 15.91
C ALA A 369 0.05 2.13 17.37
N GLY A 370 0.53 0.91 17.65
CA GLY A 370 0.89 0.49 19.00
C GLY A 370 1.93 1.40 19.63
N GLY A 371 3.01 1.70 18.88
CA GLY A 371 4.10 2.56 19.38
C GLY A 371 3.66 4.00 19.66
N THR A 372 2.93 4.62 18.72
CA THR A 372 2.53 6.02 18.87
C THR A 372 1.45 6.23 19.94
N PHE A 373 0.43 5.36 19.98
CA PHE A 373 -0.63 5.51 20.98
C PHE A 373 -0.14 5.23 22.40
N ILE A 374 0.75 4.23 22.60
CA ILE A 374 1.37 4.00 23.91
C ILE A 374 2.19 5.23 24.35
N MET A 375 2.93 5.85 23.45
CA MET A 375 3.71 7.05 23.79
C MET A 375 2.83 8.25 24.14
N LEU A 376 1.73 8.47 23.39
CA LEU A 376 0.76 9.54 23.67
C LEU A 376 0.02 9.29 24.99
N ASP A 377 -0.38 8.06 25.27
CA ASP A 377 -1.04 7.68 26.52
C ASP A 377 -0.15 7.94 27.74
N ARG A 378 1.13 7.59 27.66
CA ARG A 378 2.10 7.81 28.76
C ARG A 378 2.26 9.29 29.15
N VAL A 379 2.07 10.22 28.25
CA VAL A 379 2.08 11.65 28.55
C VAL A 379 0.71 12.21 28.88
N GLY A 380 -0.33 11.34 28.89
CA GLY A 380 -1.71 11.71 29.18
C GLY A 380 -2.38 12.52 28.06
N PHE A 381 -1.94 12.37 26.82
CA PHE A 381 -2.57 13.03 25.68
C PHE A 381 -4.01 12.55 25.50
N THR A 382 -4.93 13.49 25.36
CA THR A 382 -6.35 13.19 25.14
C THR A 382 -6.81 13.81 23.84
N ALA A 383 -7.21 12.98 22.89
CA ALA A 383 -7.66 13.41 21.58
C ALA A 383 -8.95 14.26 21.68
N GLY A 384 -8.97 15.44 21.05
CA GLY A 384 -10.11 16.37 21.08
C GLY A 384 -10.28 17.15 22.38
N ALA A 385 -9.32 17.11 23.30
CA ALA A 385 -9.33 17.88 24.55
C ALA A 385 -8.24 18.95 24.55
N SER A 386 -8.25 19.83 25.57
CA SER A 386 -7.20 20.79 25.79
C SER A 386 -5.93 20.06 26.27
N ASN A 387 -4.92 19.94 25.42
CA ASN A 387 -3.65 19.32 25.70
C ASN A 387 -2.60 20.35 26.13
N THR A 388 -1.73 19.97 27.07
CA THR A 388 -0.59 20.79 27.51
C THR A 388 0.47 20.93 26.40
N GLU A 389 1.36 21.92 26.51
CA GLU A 389 2.43 22.13 25.53
C GLU A 389 3.38 20.92 25.44
N LEU A 390 3.59 20.18 26.54
CA LEU A 390 4.38 18.94 26.52
C LEU A 390 3.70 17.88 25.66
N GLN A 391 2.39 17.68 25.83
CA GLN A 391 1.61 16.69 25.08
C GLN A 391 1.57 17.01 23.58
N LYS A 392 1.39 18.29 23.22
CA LYS A 392 1.48 18.79 21.84
C LYS A 392 2.89 18.61 21.25
N THR A 393 3.92 18.88 22.03
CA THR A 393 5.32 18.67 21.59
C THR A 393 5.60 17.19 21.31
N VAL A 394 5.13 16.27 22.16
CA VAL A 394 5.26 14.83 21.94
C VAL A 394 4.52 14.41 20.66
N LEU A 395 3.30 14.93 20.43
CA LEU A 395 2.57 14.68 19.19
C LEU A 395 3.34 15.17 17.97
N LEU A 396 3.92 16.38 18.02
CA LEU A 396 4.76 16.95 16.96
C LEU A 396 6.00 16.07 16.67
N ILE A 397 6.71 15.65 17.71
CA ILE A 397 7.88 14.78 17.57
C ILE A 397 7.51 13.47 16.91
N LEU A 398 6.42 12.84 17.35
CA LEU A 398 5.93 11.59 16.77
C LEU A 398 5.50 11.78 15.31
N TYR A 399 4.81 12.87 15.00
CA TYR A 399 4.30 13.14 13.65
C TYR A 399 5.39 13.50 12.64
N ALA A 400 6.36 14.33 13.03
CA ALA A 400 7.34 14.93 12.13
C ALA A 400 8.75 14.36 12.29
N VAL A 401 9.28 14.26 13.53
CA VAL A 401 10.70 13.89 13.76
C VAL A 401 10.92 12.39 13.60
N VAL A 402 10.09 11.56 14.21
CA VAL A 402 10.25 10.09 14.17
C VAL A 402 10.21 9.56 12.73
N PRO A 403 9.27 9.98 11.85
CA PRO A 403 9.30 9.59 10.43
C PRO A 403 10.58 10.02 9.71
N CYS A 404 11.13 11.21 10.00
CA CYS A 404 12.40 11.66 9.43
C CYS A 404 13.56 10.72 9.79
N VAL A 405 13.68 10.34 11.06
CA VAL A 405 14.72 9.41 11.53
C VAL A 405 14.58 8.06 10.81
N LEU A 406 13.37 7.50 10.76
CA LEU A 406 13.12 6.22 10.10
C LEU A 406 13.38 6.29 8.58
N LYS A 407 12.98 7.37 7.91
CA LYS A 407 13.28 7.59 6.49
C LYS A 407 14.78 7.73 6.24
N THR A 408 15.51 8.37 7.15
CA THR A 408 16.98 8.47 7.07
C THR A 408 17.62 7.10 7.21
N VAL A 409 17.15 6.26 8.14
CA VAL A 409 17.62 4.87 8.27
C VAL A 409 17.32 4.07 7.00
N SER A 410 16.09 4.15 6.46
CA SER A 410 15.72 3.47 5.21
C SER A 410 16.59 3.94 4.03
N ALA A 411 16.80 5.25 3.89
CA ALA A 411 17.68 5.84 2.88
C ALA A 411 19.14 5.34 3.01
N GLY A 412 19.67 5.29 4.24
CA GLY A 412 21.01 4.77 4.51
C GLY A 412 21.16 3.29 4.15
N LEU A 413 20.17 2.46 4.48
CA LEU A 413 20.14 1.04 4.09
C LEU A 413 20.06 0.88 2.57
N LEU A 414 19.25 1.70 1.91
CA LEU A 414 19.13 1.70 0.44
C LEU A 414 20.45 2.10 -0.21
N TRP A 415 21.09 3.17 0.26
CA TRP A 415 22.40 3.62 -0.19
C TRP A 415 23.48 2.52 0.00
N HIS A 416 23.53 1.90 1.17
CA HIS A 416 24.44 0.79 1.43
C HIS A 416 24.24 -0.39 0.47
N ARG A 417 22.97 -0.74 0.18
CA ARG A 417 22.65 -1.80 -0.78
C ARG A 417 23.12 -1.46 -2.20
N MET A 418 23.00 -0.19 -2.62
CA MET A 418 23.45 0.27 -3.94
C MET A 418 24.96 0.16 -4.07
N ASN A 419 25.70 0.64 -3.07
CA ASN A 419 27.19 0.62 -3.08
C ASN A 419 27.74 -0.81 -3.06
N LYS A 420 27.12 -1.71 -2.30
CA LYS A 420 27.53 -3.12 -2.24
C LYS A 420 27.33 -3.86 -3.56
N LYS A 421 26.38 -3.46 -4.39
CA LYS A 421 26.19 -3.98 -5.75
C LYS A 421 27.19 -3.39 -6.74
N GLY A 422 27.42 -2.08 -6.72
CA GLY A 422 28.41 -1.41 -7.56
C GLY A 422 29.82 -1.99 -7.37
N PHE A 423 30.21 -2.23 -6.11
CA PHE A 423 31.51 -2.83 -5.82
C PHE A 423 31.67 -4.27 -6.34
N LYS A 424 30.58 -5.07 -6.38
CA LYS A 424 30.62 -6.43 -6.94
C LYS A 424 30.64 -6.43 -8.46
N ASP A 425 29.94 -5.53 -9.10
CA ASP A 425 29.90 -5.42 -10.56
C ASP A 425 31.28 -4.93 -11.06
N GLU A 426 31.93 -3.94 -10.42
CA GLU A 426 33.31 -3.52 -10.72
C GLU A 426 34.37 -4.59 -10.42
N ALA A 427 34.20 -5.40 -9.38
CA ALA A 427 35.13 -6.49 -9.07
C ALA A 427 35.03 -7.61 -10.13
N MET A 428 33.79 -7.91 -10.60
CA MET A 428 33.56 -8.94 -11.62
C MET A 428 34.08 -8.46 -13.01
N GLU A 429 33.97 -7.19 -13.34
CA GLU A 429 34.59 -6.62 -14.55
C GLU A 429 36.14 -6.66 -14.49
N ARG A 430 36.75 -6.38 -13.33
CA ARG A 430 38.21 -6.49 -13.18
C ARG A 430 38.71 -7.93 -13.30
N ASP A 431 37.98 -8.91 -12.74
CA ASP A 431 38.33 -10.32 -12.83
C ASP A 431 38.20 -10.85 -14.27
N VAL A 432 37.22 -10.39 -15.05
CA VAL A 432 37.10 -10.69 -16.49
C VAL A 432 38.25 -10.06 -17.27
N TYR A 433 38.66 -8.84 -16.97
CA TYR A 433 39.77 -8.17 -17.65
C TYR A 433 41.15 -8.81 -17.32
N HIS A 434 41.35 -9.27 -16.08
CA HIS A 434 42.59 -9.94 -15.68
C HIS A 434 42.65 -11.42 -16.09
N GLY A 435 41.48 -12.08 -16.30
CA GLY A 435 41.41 -13.45 -16.79
C GLY A 435 41.77 -13.59 -18.29
N THR A 436 41.50 -12.55 -19.09
CA THR A 436 41.79 -12.51 -20.53
C THR A 436 43.27 -12.21 -20.85
N THR A 437 44.03 -11.63 -19.92
CA THR A 437 45.45 -11.31 -20.09
C THR A 437 46.41 -12.42 -19.64
N ARG A 438 45.93 -13.55 -19.08
CA ARG A 438 46.75 -14.70 -18.68
C ARG A 438 46.75 -15.86 -19.67
N ASN A 439 45.96 -15.79 -20.76
CA ASN A 439 45.89 -16.84 -21.78
C ASN A 439 46.32 -16.32 -23.18
N SER A 440 47.16 -15.32 -23.27
CA SER A 440 47.80 -14.86 -24.52
C SER A 440 49.32 -15.02 -24.40
#